data_dbea3f4797fc9bfed8adf7d29d1ddee5
#
_entry.id   dbea3f4797fc9bfed8adf7d29d1ddee5
#
_cell.length_a   1.000
_cell.length_b   1.000
_cell.length_c   1.000
_cell.angle_alpha   90.00
_cell.angle_beta   90.00
_cell.angle_gamma   90.00
#
_symmetry.space_group_name_H-M   'P 1'
#
loop_
_entity.id
_entity.type
_entity.pdbx_description
1 polymer ?
#
loop_
_entity_poly.entity_id
_entity_poly.type
_entity_poly.pdbx_seq_one_letter_code
_entity_poly.pdbx_strand_id
1 'polypeptide(L)'
;QSYGYKPKLAAPSTVKLTMQVDVPAKNLGGGNFKADLDYAGIVSADSTVMSANGTEFTLMDDVNFKVSSSLDPMEVEVLQPASGNIPTNYRLTKKVLAKSGTRKTETFAFTTAKKFDKIVLSNDKVTEIVSVTDSQNNKYYEVPFLAQDTVFESEENTILNDPALSQYQNDAPYLLKLIKTPRRFTTYVRDDNKMEIRFGSGISSDPDEELIPSPDNVGSSLGT
;
A
#
# COMPACT_ATOMS: atom_id res chain seq x y z
N GLN A 1 15.53 20.61 11.58
CA GLN A 1 14.58 19.54 11.98
C GLN A 1 14.59 19.39 13.52
N SER A 2 14.19 20.46 14.19
CA SER A 2 14.01 20.41 15.64
C SER A 2 12.73 19.64 15.98
N TYR A 3 12.76 18.84 17.02
CA TYR A 3 11.61 18.09 17.56
C TYR A 3 11.03 16.96 16.68
N GLY A 4 11.83 16.36 15.79
CA GLY A 4 11.40 15.20 14.99
C GLY A 4 10.38 15.48 13.89
N TYR A 5 10.08 16.75 13.62
CA TYR A 5 9.19 17.11 12.51
C TYR A 5 9.84 16.81 11.16
N LYS A 6 9.15 16.01 10.33
CA LYS A 6 9.54 15.72 8.95
C LYS A 6 8.64 16.52 8.01
N PRO A 7 9.14 17.56 7.32
CA PRO A 7 8.36 18.31 6.36
C PRO A 7 7.98 17.39 5.18
N LYS A 8 6.75 17.55 4.67
CA LYS A 8 6.32 16.92 3.42
C LYS A 8 6.39 17.94 2.30
N LEU A 9 7.05 17.59 1.19
CA LEU A 9 7.19 18.48 0.03
C LEU A 9 5.88 18.67 -0.73
N ALA A 10 5.06 17.61 -0.79
CA ALA A 10 3.77 17.61 -1.44
C ALA A 10 2.84 16.62 -0.76
N ALA A 11 1.55 16.83 -0.89
CA ALA A 11 0.53 15.87 -0.51
C ALA A 11 -0.28 15.52 -1.76
N PRO A 12 -0.46 14.23 -2.07
CA PRO A 12 -1.30 13.84 -3.19
C PRO A 12 -2.76 14.13 -2.86
N SER A 13 -3.53 14.51 -3.88
CA SER A 13 -4.98 14.58 -3.76
C SER A 13 -5.56 13.18 -3.84
N THR A 14 -6.55 12.91 -3.01
CA THR A 14 -7.33 11.66 -3.08
C THR A 14 -8.71 11.95 -3.65
N VAL A 15 -9.19 11.04 -4.48
CA VAL A 15 -10.52 11.11 -5.10
C VAL A 15 -11.22 9.76 -4.98
N LYS A 16 -12.52 9.79 -4.76
CA LYS A 16 -13.36 8.61 -4.82
C LYS A 16 -13.92 8.47 -6.22
N LEU A 17 -13.49 7.43 -6.92
CA LEU A 17 -13.93 7.10 -8.28
C LEU A 17 -15.10 6.11 -8.21
N THR A 18 -16.03 6.26 -9.14
CA THR A 18 -17.08 5.27 -9.41
C THR A 18 -16.65 4.49 -10.66
N MET A 19 -16.38 3.21 -10.49
CA MET A 19 -16.01 2.32 -11.58
C MET A 19 -17.18 1.44 -11.95
N GLN A 20 -17.40 1.25 -13.23
CA GLN A 20 -18.51 0.48 -13.78
C GLN A 20 -17.99 -0.55 -14.79
N VAL A 21 -18.57 -1.75 -14.74
CA VAL A 21 -18.35 -2.79 -15.73
C VAL A 21 -19.68 -3.40 -16.11
N ASP A 22 -19.89 -3.60 -17.41
CA ASP A 22 -21.08 -4.23 -17.94
C ASP A 22 -20.80 -5.70 -18.20
N VAL A 23 -21.64 -6.57 -17.66
CA VAL A 23 -21.54 -8.04 -17.81
C VAL A 23 -22.83 -8.62 -18.38
N PRO A 24 -22.77 -9.73 -19.12
CA PRO A 24 -23.96 -10.37 -19.65
C PRO A 24 -24.84 -10.96 -18.55
N ALA A 25 -26.10 -11.18 -18.87
CA ALA A 25 -27.03 -11.87 -18.01
C ALA A 25 -26.83 -13.40 -18.12
N LYS A 26 -26.73 -14.06 -16.97
CA LYS A 26 -26.71 -15.53 -16.83
C LYS A 26 -28.13 -16.03 -16.54
N ASN A 27 -28.65 -16.88 -17.41
CA ASN A 27 -29.94 -17.52 -17.19
C ASN A 27 -29.82 -18.67 -16.20
N LEU A 28 -30.59 -18.63 -15.11
CA LEU A 28 -30.63 -19.66 -14.07
C LEU A 28 -31.77 -20.67 -14.28
N GLY A 29 -32.60 -20.48 -15.32
CA GLY A 29 -33.82 -21.25 -15.56
C GLY A 29 -35.04 -20.62 -14.89
N GLY A 30 -36.25 -21.02 -15.35
CA GLY A 30 -37.49 -20.56 -14.79
C GLY A 30 -37.75 -19.04 -14.93
N GLY A 31 -37.11 -18.36 -15.87
CA GLY A 31 -37.21 -16.91 -16.06
C GLY A 31 -36.36 -16.07 -15.11
N ASN A 32 -35.49 -16.69 -14.32
CA ASN A 32 -34.59 -16.02 -13.41
C ASN A 32 -33.25 -15.70 -14.08
N PHE A 33 -32.80 -14.46 -13.92
CA PHE A 33 -31.55 -13.96 -14.47
C PHE A 33 -30.72 -13.28 -13.38
N LYS A 34 -29.39 -13.38 -13.48
CA LYS A 34 -28.44 -12.61 -12.67
C LYS A 34 -27.27 -12.14 -13.50
N ALA A 35 -26.47 -11.22 -12.96
CA ALA A 35 -25.19 -10.83 -13.53
C ALA A 35 -24.25 -12.05 -13.64
N ASP A 36 -23.63 -12.24 -14.79
CA ASP A 36 -22.61 -13.29 -14.97
C ASP A 36 -21.24 -12.79 -14.51
N LEU A 37 -20.92 -13.07 -13.25
CA LEU A 37 -19.69 -12.62 -12.63
C LEU A 37 -18.44 -13.33 -13.20
N ASP A 38 -18.60 -14.38 -13.99
CA ASP A 38 -17.49 -15.04 -14.69
C ASP A 38 -16.84 -14.09 -15.71
N TYR A 39 -17.64 -13.15 -16.23
CA TYR A 39 -17.18 -12.08 -17.14
C TYR A 39 -16.71 -10.81 -16.40
N ALA A 40 -16.88 -10.75 -15.08
CA ALA A 40 -16.38 -9.64 -14.29
C ALA A 40 -14.86 -9.81 -14.06
N GLY A 41 -14.16 -8.70 -14.14
CA GLY A 41 -12.70 -8.64 -13.95
C GLY A 41 -12.30 -8.18 -12.56
N ILE A 42 -10.98 -8.17 -12.36
CA ILE A 42 -10.32 -7.48 -11.26
C ILE A 42 -9.45 -6.39 -11.88
N VAL A 43 -9.62 -5.16 -11.43
CA VAL A 43 -8.71 -4.06 -11.76
C VAL A 43 -7.70 -3.96 -10.63
N SER A 44 -6.44 -4.19 -10.95
CA SER A 44 -5.38 -4.22 -9.94
C SER A 44 -5.13 -2.85 -9.34
N ALA A 45 -4.75 -2.83 -8.08
CA ALA A 45 -4.11 -1.67 -7.46
C ALA A 45 -2.96 -1.15 -8.34
N ASP A 46 -2.59 0.10 -8.14
CA ASP A 46 -1.60 0.80 -8.98
C ASP A 46 -1.99 1.01 -10.46
N SER A 47 -3.19 0.58 -10.89
CA SER A 47 -3.72 0.93 -12.21
C SER A 47 -3.94 2.44 -12.31
N THR A 48 -3.56 3.02 -13.44
CA THR A 48 -3.65 4.46 -13.67
C THR A 48 -4.95 4.83 -14.35
N VAL A 49 -5.61 5.86 -13.86
CA VAL A 49 -6.81 6.46 -14.45
C VAL A 49 -6.52 7.92 -14.75
N MET A 50 -6.82 8.35 -15.95
CA MET A 50 -6.60 9.72 -16.40
C MET A 50 -7.91 10.50 -16.40
N SER A 51 -7.89 11.70 -15.82
CA SER A 51 -9.01 12.62 -15.89
C SER A 51 -9.06 13.35 -17.25
N ALA A 52 -10.17 13.97 -17.57
CA ALA A 52 -10.35 14.68 -18.84
C ALA A 52 -9.34 15.83 -19.05
N ASN A 53 -8.80 16.40 -17.99
CA ASN A 53 -7.77 17.46 -18.03
C ASN A 53 -6.33 16.91 -18.01
N GLY A 54 -6.14 15.59 -18.15
CA GLY A 54 -4.82 14.95 -18.21
C GLY A 54 -4.17 14.67 -16.85
N THR A 55 -4.87 14.88 -15.73
CA THR A 55 -4.34 14.51 -14.41
C THR A 55 -4.44 13.01 -14.21
N GLU A 56 -3.31 12.38 -13.88
CA GLU A 56 -3.24 10.95 -13.57
C GLU A 56 -3.57 10.67 -12.10
N PHE A 57 -4.33 9.60 -11.89
CA PHE A 57 -4.66 9.04 -10.60
C PHE A 57 -4.34 7.56 -10.59
N THR A 58 -3.78 7.09 -9.50
CA THR A 58 -3.44 5.67 -9.29
C THR A 58 -4.42 5.08 -8.28
N LEU A 59 -4.98 3.91 -8.59
CA LEU A 59 -5.86 3.18 -7.69
C LEU A 59 -5.10 2.74 -6.43
N MET A 60 -5.73 2.90 -5.27
CA MET A 60 -5.09 2.53 -3.99
C MET A 60 -5.25 1.04 -3.68
N ASP A 61 -6.35 0.44 -4.11
CA ASP A 61 -6.70 -0.95 -3.81
C ASP A 61 -7.17 -1.68 -5.08
N ASP A 62 -7.15 -3.01 -5.05
CA ASP A 62 -7.74 -3.85 -6.08
C ASP A 62 -9.25 -3.66 -6.12
N VAL A 63 -9.81 -3.56 -7.32
CA VAL A 63 -11.26 -3.48 -7.52
C VAL A 63 -11.77 -4.81 -8.09
N ASN A 64 -12.25 -5.68 -7.21
CA ASN A 64 -12.73 -6.99 -7.60
C ASN A 64 -14.25 -6.97 -7.85
N PHE A 65 -14.66 -7.01 -9.12
CA PHE A 65 -16.06 -7.05 -9.51
C PHE A 65 -16.70 -8.45 -9.41
N LYS A 66 -15.96 -9.47 -9.00
CA LYS A 66 -16.48 -10.82 -8.79
C LYS A 66 -17.08 -11.04 -7.41
N VAL A 67 -16.75 -10.16 -6.47
CA VAL A 67 -17.14 -10.28 -5.06
C VAL A 67 -17.79 -9.00 -4.59
N SER A 68 -18.80 -9.14 -3.74
CA SER A 68 -19.43 -8.03 -3.01
C SER A 68 -19.46 -8.38 -1.53
N SER A 69 -19.07 -7.44 -0.69
CA SER A 69 -19.10 -7.60 0.77
C SER A 69 -19.63 -6.32 1.43
N SER A 70 -19.90 -6.37 2.73
CA SER A 70 -20.30 -5.19 3.49
C SER A 70 -19.23 -4.10 3.53
N LEU A 71 -17.95 -4.48 3.43
CA LEU A 71 -16.80 -3.56 3.42
C LEU A 71 -16.49 -3.01 2.01
N ASP A 72 -16.80 -3.79 0.98
CA ASP A 72 -16.62 -3.44 -0.43
C ASP A 72 -17.91 -3.77 -1.21
N PRO A 73 -18.96 -2.95 -1.01
CA PRO A 73 -20.26 -3.19 -1.62
C PRO A 73 -20.23 -2.93 -3.13
N MET A 74 -20.90 -3.79 -3.86
CA MET A 74 -21.12 -3.67 -5.29
C MET A 74 -22.61 -3.45 -5.56
N GLU A 75 -22.92 -2.39 -6.29
CA GLU A 75 -24.27 -2.13 -6.81
C GLU A 75 -24.43 -2.87 -8.13
N VAL A 76 -25.58 -3.53 -8.32
CA VAL A 76 -25.91 -4.29 -9.52
C VAL A 76 -27.21 -3.74 -10.09
N GLU A 77 -27.14 -3.24 -11.33
CA GLU A 77 -28.28 -2.65 -12.02
C GLU A 77 -28.53 -3.38 -13.35
N VAL A 78 -29.80 -3.51 -13.74
CA VAL A 78 -30.16 -4.01 -15.08
C VAL A 78 -29.95 -2.89 -16.09
N LEU A 79 -28.99 -3.09 -17.01
CA LEU A 79 -28.62 -2.06 -17.98
C LEU A 79 -29.61 -1.97 -19.15
N GLN A 80 -30.02 -3.10 -19.65
CA GLN A 80 -31.01 -3.18 -20.73
C GLN A 80 -31.97 -4.36 -20.51
N PRO A 81 -33.25 -4.10 -20.26
CA PRO A 81 -34.26 -5.12 -20.45
C PRO A 81 -34.43 -5.34 -21.97
N ALA A 82 -34.25 -6.57 -22.41
CA ALA A 82 -34.68 -6.95 -23.76
C ALA A 82 -36.19 -6.86 -23.90
N SER A 83 -36.69 -6.87 -25.10
CA SER A 83 -38.13 -6.99 -25.38
C SER A 83 -38.72 -8.15 -24.57
N GLY A 84 -39.69 -7.88 -23.71
CA GLY A 84 -40.31 -8.87 -22.86
C GLY A 84 -39.75 -8.98 -21.41
N ASN A 85 -39.13 -7.95 -20.87
CA ASN A 85 -38.57 -7.90 -19.49
C ASN A 85 -37.45 -8.92 -19.22
N ILE A 86 -36.79 -9.45 -20.24
CA ILE A 86 -35.63 -10.33 -20.08
C ILE A 86 -34.38 -9.47 -20.05
N PRO A 87 -33.61 -9.42 -18.96
CA PRO A 87 -32.37 -8.67 -18.91
C PRO A 87 -31.30 -9.29 -19.82
N THR A 88 -30.62 -8.47 -20.59
CA THR A 88 -29.48 -8.91 -21.43
C THR A 88 -28.15 -8.64 -20.79
N ASN A 89 -28.04 -7.49 -20.11
CA ASN A 89 -26.81 -7.05 -19.45
C ASN A 89 -27.10 -6.46 -18.08
N TYR A 90 -26.11 -6.54 -17.23
CA TYR A 90 -26.07 -5.92 -15.91
C TYR A 90 -24.90 -4.98 -15.80
N ARG A 91 -25.07 -3.85 -15.14
CA ARG A 91 -24.02 -2.94 -14.76
C ARG A 91 -23.62 -3.19 -13.31
N LEU A 92 -22.35 -3.49 -13.09
CA LEU A 92 -21.74 -3.62 -11.79
C LEU A 92 -21.03 -2.30 -11.48
N THR A 93 -21.32 -1.73 -10.31
CA THR A 93 -20.74 -0.44 -9.90
C THR A 93 -20.05 -0.60 -8.57
N LYS A 94 -18.79 -0.15 -8.49
CA LYS A 94 -18.00 -0.08 -7.26
C LYS A 94 -17.38 1.31 -7.09
N LYS A 95 -17.14 1.68 -5.82
CA LYS A 95 -16.48 2.93 -5.45
C LYS A 95 -15.08 2.62 -4.93
N VAL A 96 -14.06 3.25 -5.51
CA VAL A 96 -12.67 3.02 -5.18
C VAL A 96 -11.96 4.35 -4.91
N LEU A 97 -10.97 4.33 -4.04
CA LEU A 97 -10.10 5.48 -3.79
C LEU A 97 -8.93 5.47 -4.77
N ALA A 98 -8.65 6.65 -5.32
CA ALA A 98 -7.49 6.88 -6.14
C ALA A 98 -6.71 8.10 -5.64
N LYS A 99 -5.41 8.07 -5.84
CA LYS A 99 -4.45 9.08 -5.40
C LYS A 99 -3.81 9.73 -6.61
N SER A 100 -3.73 11.06 -6.64
CA SER A 100 -3.03 11.76 -7.71
C SER A 100 -1.53 11.52 -7.63
N GLY A 101 -0.90 11.29 -8.76
CA GLY A 101 0.54 11.08 -8.89
C GLY A 101 0.89 9.96 -9.84
N THR A 102 2.11 10.02 -10.34
CA THR A 102 2.68 9.01 -11.23
C THR A 102 3.70 8.20 -10.47
N ARG A 103 3.59 6.88 -10.53
CA ARG A 103 4.59 5.97 -9.97
C ARG A 103 5.83 5.94 -10.86
N LYS A 104 6.99 6.14 -10.24
CA LYS A 104 8.30 6.04 -10.91
C LYS A 104 9.18 5.08 -10.15
N THR A 105 10.04 4.37 -10.88
CA THR A 105 11.04 3.47 -10.32
C THR A 105 12.42 4.02 -10.63
N GLU A 106 13.28 4.07 -9.61
CA GLU A 106 14.70 4.40 -9.75
C GLU A 106 15.54 3.24 -9.25
N THR A 107 16.61 2.90 -9.96
CA THR A 107 17.52 1.83 -9.58
C THR A 107 18.89 2.41 -9.22
N PHE A 108 19.42 1.97 -8.08
CA PHE A 108 20.71 2.41 -7.58
C PHE A 108 21.66 1.22 -7.44
N ALA A 109 22.90 1.39 -7.89
CA ALA A 109 23.93 0.36 -7.76
C ALA A 109 24.85 0.68 -6.58
N PHE A 110 25.04 -0.30 -5.70
CA PHE A 110 25.97 -0.22 -4.58
C PHE A 110 27.15 -1.17 -4.86
N THR A 111 28.34 -0.64 -4.94
CA THR A 111 29.56 -1.43 -5.23
C THR A 111 30.20 -1.98 -3.96
N THR A 112 30.01 -1.34 -2.84
CA THR A 112 30.60 -1.72 -1.54
C THR A 112 29.56 -1.53 -0.46
N ALA A 113 29.44 -2.49 0.45
CA ALA A 113 28.60 -2.36 1.63
C ALA A 113 29.12 -1.23 2.53
N LYS A 114 28.25 -0.30 2.88
CA LYS A 114 28.57 0.86 3.68
C LYS A 114 27.48 1.07 4.71
N LYS A 115 27.88 1.19 5.98
CA LYS A 115 26.93 1.49 7.05
C LYS A 115 26.32 2.87 6.87
N PHE A 116 25.03 2.99 7.12
CA PHE A 116 24.28 4.25 7.04
C PHE A 116 24.39 4.95 5.68
N ASP A 117 24.49 4.15 4.63
CA ASP A 117 24.58 4.69 3.27
C ASP A 117 23.30 5.44 2.90
N LYS A 118 23.44 6.38 1.99
CA LYS A 118 22.37 7.27 1.59
C LYS A 118 22.33 7.45 0.09
N ILE A 119 21.12 7.55 -0.43
CA ILE A 119 20.83 7.86 -1.82
C ILE A 119 19.93 9.07 -1.91
N VAL A 120 20.03 9.82 -2.98
CA VAL A 120 19.18 10.97 -3.27
C VAL A 120 18.39 10.66 -4.53
N LEU A 121 17.06 10.76 -4.43
CA LEU A 121 16.19 10.55 -5.58
C LEU A 121 16.37 11.68 -6.59
N SER A 122 16.33 11.34 -7.88
CA SER A 122 16.52 12.29 -8.97
C SER A 122 15.33 13.24 -9.11
N ASN A 123 14.12 12.73 -8.82
CA ASN A 123 12.88 13.49 -8.91
C ASN A 123 12.71 14.42 -7.70
N ASP A 124 12.22 15.63 -7.96
CA ASP A 124 11.69 16.54 -6.95
C ASP A 124 10.21 16.22 -6.63
N LYS A 125 9.70 16.79 -5.53
CA LYS A 125 8.29 16.64 -5.12
C LYS A 125 7.82 15.19 -4.94
N VAL A 126 8.72 14.30 -4.52
CA VAL A 126 8.34 12.95 -4.15
C VAL A 126 7.40 12.99 -2.95
N THR A 127 6.21 12.40 -3.09
CA THR A 127 5.18 12.42 -2.06
C THR A 127 5.32 11.29 -1.06
N GLU A 128 5.69 10.11 -1.55
CA GLU A 128 5.90 8.91 -0.73
C GLU A 128 6.83 7.90 -1.43
N ILE A 129 7.42 7.03 -0.65
CA ILE A 129 8.14 5.84 -1.12
C ILE A 129 7.18 4.65 -1.03
N VAL A 130 6.80 4.10 -2.17
CA VAL A 130 5.86 2.96 -2.23
C VAL A 130 6.54 1.67 -1.79
N SER A 131 7.76 1.43 -2.30
CA SER A 131 8.55 0.24 -1.94
C SER A 131 10.03 0.45 -2.20
N VAL A 132 10.85 -0.21 -1.41
CA VAL A 132 12.30 -0.33 -1.63
C VAL A 132 12.63 -1.80 -1.55
N THR A 133 13.26 -2.34 -2.60
CA THR A 133 13.68 -3.75 -2.67
C THR A 133 15.09 -3.85 -3.18
N ASP A 134 15.81 -4.89 -2.77
CA ASP A 134 17.15 -5.20 -3.33
C ASP A 134 17.04 -6.16 -4.54
N SER A 135 18.19 -6.50 -5.11
CA SER A 135 18.31 -7.42 -6.26
C SER A 135 17.86 -8.86 -5.96
N GLN A 136 17.72 -9.22 -4.68
CA GLN A 136 17.21 -10.50 -4.22
C GLN A 136 15.72 -10.44 -3.87
N ASN A 137 15.06 -9.32 -4.18
CA ASN A 137 13.67 -9.03 -3.86
C ASN A 137 13.36 -8.96 -2.35
N ASN A 138 14.38 -8.69 -1.51
CA ASN A 138 14.14 -8.43 -0.11
C ASN A 138 13.56 -7.02 0.07
N LYS A 139 12.48 -6.93 0.84
CA LYS A 139 11.78 -5.67 1.13
C LYS A 139 12.49 -4.91 2.25
N TYR A 140 12.64 -3.60 2.06
CA TYR A 140 13.09 -2.66 3.07
C TYR A 140 11.89 -1.86 3.58
N TYR A 141 11.85 -1.59 4.87
CA TYR A 141 10.73 -0.91 5.52
C TYR A 141 11.12 0.52 5.91
N GLU A 142 10.21 1.45 5.65
CA GLU A 142 10.37 2.81 6.15
C GLU A 142 10.07 2.86 7.64
N VAL A 143 10.99 3.47 8.40
CA VAL A 143 10.84 3.68 9.83
C VAL A 143 11.02 5.16 10.18
N PRO A 144 10.37 5.67 11.23
CA PRO A 144 10.55 7.05 11.68
C PRO A 144 12.00 7.39 12.01
N PHE A 145 12.75 6.45 12.58
CA PHE A 145 14.15 6.56 12.93
C PHE A 145 14.83 5.20 12.84
N LEU A 146 16.13 5.17 12.50
CA LEU A 146 16.86 3.94 12.21
C LEU A 146 17.03 2.99 13.40
N ALA A 147 16.89 3.48 14.64
CA ALA A 147 16.90 2.63 15.83
C ALA A 147 15.63 1.77 15.99
N GLN A 148 14.54 2.10 15.29
CA GLN A 148 13.32 1.29 15.31
C GLN A 148 13.53 0.01 14.51
N ASP A 149 13.47 -1.13 15.17
CA ASP A 149 13.72 -2.45 14.57
C ASP A 149 12.44 -3.23 14.25
N THR A 150 11.29 -2.68 14.58
CA THR A 150 9.99 -3.31 14.40
C THR A 150 9.01 -2.39 13.69
N VAL A 151 8.18 -2.97 12.83
CA VAL A 151 7.05 -2.30 12.18
C VAL A 151 5.79 -3.14 12.31
N PHE A 152 4.63 -2.47 12.21
CA PHE A 152 3.36 -3.16 12.10
C PHE A 152 2.99 -3.28 10.62
N GLU A 153 2.66 -4.48 10.18
CA GLU A 153 2.09 -4.74 8.86
C GLU A 153 0.63 -5.17 9.05
N SER A 154 -0.24 -4.61 8.22
CA SER A 154 -1.64 -4.99 8.20
C SER A 154 -1.81 -6.20 7.30
N GLU A 155 -2.32 -7.29 7.83
CA GLU A 155 -2.56 -8.55 7.14
C GLU A 155 -4.05 -8.83 7.16
N GLU A 156 -4.62 -9.29 6.03
CA GLU A 156 -6.03 -9.65 5.97
C GLU A 156 -6.32 -10.81 6.91
N ASN A 157 -7.38 -10.71 7.69
CA ASN A 157 -7.79 -11.75 8.62
C ASN A 157 -8.46 -12.91 7.88
N THR A 158 -7.65 -13.85 7.40
CA THR A 158 -8.10 -15.07 6.69
C THR A 158 -8.21 -16.29 7.59
N ILE A 159 -8.10 -16.14 8.91
CA ILE A 159 -8.07 -17.24 9.88
C ILE A 159 -9.48 -17.83 10.01
N LEU A 160 -9.80 -18.78 9.12
CA LEU A 160 -11.06 -19.52 9.14
C LEU A 160 -11.05 -20.71 10.13
N ASN A 161 -9.86 -21.20 10.49
CA ASN A 161 -9.69 -22.45 11.23
C ASN A 161 -9.39 -22.27 12.73
N ASP A 162 -9.25 -21.04 13.20
CA ASP A 162 -9.09 -20.76 14.63
C ASP A 162 -10.45 -20.42 15.26
N PRO A 163 -11.03 -21.29 16.11
CA PRO A 163 -12.32 -21.04 16.74
C PRO A 163 -12.35 -19.77 17.60
N ALA A 164 -11.21 -19.33 18.11
CA ALA A 164 -11.11 -18.14 18.94
C ALA A 164 -11.15 -16.84 18.11
N LEU A 165 -10.67 -16.87 16.86
CA LEU A 165 -10.50 -15.70 16.00
C LEU A 165 -11.50 -15.66 14.84
N SER A 166 -11.99 -16.82 14.36
CA SER A 166 -12.90 -16.90 13.21
C SER A 166 -14.21 -16.15 13.43
N GLN A 167 -14.73 -16.14 14.67
CA GLN A 167 -15.94 -15.40 15.02
C GLN A 167 -15.80 -13.87 14.88
N TYR A 168 -14.58 -13.34 14.96
CA TYR A 168 -14.29 -11.91 14.87
C TYR A 168 -13.83 -11.47 13.47
N GLN A 169 -13.81 -12.37 12.48
CA GLN A 169 -13.33 -12.07 11.13
C GLN A 169 -14.08 -10.88 10.50
N ASN A 170 -15.38 -10.77 10.73
CA ASN A 170 -16.20 -9.67 10.22
C ASN A 170 -16.00 -8.37 10.98
N ASP A 171 -15.66 -8.45 12.27
CA ASP A 171 -15.45 -7.29 13.14
C ASP A 171 -14.02 -6.77 13.03
N ALA A 172 -13.06 -7.67 12.78
CA ALA A 172 -11.64 -7.35 12.61
C ALA A 172 -11.13 -7.94 11.29
N PRO A 173 -11.44 -7.30 10.14
CA PRO A 173 -11.06 -7.80 8.82
C PRO A 173 -9.55 -7.77 8.57
N TYR A 174 -8.81 -6.98 9.35
CA TYR A 174 -7.36 -6.87 9.29
C TYR A 174 -6.74 -7.07 10.67
N LEU A 175 -5.62 -7.78 10.70
CA LEU A 175 -4.79 -8.00 11.88
C LEU A 175 -3.48 -7.23 11.73
N LEU A 176 -3.01 -6.63 12.83
CA LEU A 176 -1.69 -6.00 12.88
C LEU A 176 -0.66 -7.03 13.32
N LYS A 177 0.28 -7.33 12.42
CA LYS A 177 1.41 -8.23 12.68
C LYS A 177 2.66 -7.43 12.96
N LEU A 178 3.31 -7.72 14.06
CA LEU A 178 4.60 -7.13 14.41
C LEU A 178 5.72 -7.86 13.65
N ILE A 179 6.49 -7.11 12.85
CA ILE A 179 7.59 -7.65 12.06
C ILE A 179 8.90 -7.00 12.51
N LYS A 180 9.91 -7.83 12.80
CA LYS A 180 11.29 -7.34 12.94
C LYS A 180 11.86 -6.97 11.58
N THR A 181 12.42 -5.77 11.47
CA THR A 181 12.92 -5.20 10.21
C THR A 181 14.40 -4.88 10.28
N PRO A 182 15.28 -5.87 10.06
CA PRO A 182 16.71 -5.60 9.92
C PRO A 182 17.00 -4.73 8.69
N ARG A 183 16.16 -4.84 7.64
CA ARG A 183 16.24 -4.03 6.43
C ARG A 183 15.31 -2.85 6.55
N ARG A 184 15.85 -1.70 6.93
CA ARG A 184 15.09 -0.49 7.19
C ARG A 184 15.76 0.75 6.63
N PHE A 185 14.96 1.77 6.38
CA PHE A 185 15.41 3.07 5.91
C PHE A 185 14.58 4.20 6.51
N THR A 186 15.13 5.39 6.47
CA THR A 186 14.41 6.64 6.79
C THR A 186 14.47 7.58 5.61
N THR A 187 13.48 8.44 5.50
CA THR A 187 13.41 9.47 4.46
C THR A 187 13.73 10.84 5.03
N TYR A 188 14.42 11.64 4.27
CA TYR A 188 14.78 13.01 4.58
C TYR A 188 14.48 13.92 3.39
N VAL A 189 13.89 15.07 3.66
CA VAL A 189 13.77 16.14 2.68
C VAL A 189 15.00 17.04 2.80
N ARG A 190 15.73 17.20 1.70
CA ARG A 190 16.90 18.06 1.58
C ARG A 190 16.49 19.51 1.29
N ASP A 191 17.44 20.43 1.43
CA ASP A 191 17.25 21.86 1.15
C ASP A 191 16.99 22.14 -0.35
N ASP A 192 17.42 21.22 -1.23
CA ASP A 192 17.16 21.27 -2.67
C ASP A 192 15.80 20.66 -3.08
N ASN A 193 14.90 20.42 -2.13
CA ASN A 193 13.59 19.80 -2.30
C ASN A 193 13.62 18.36 -2.86
N LYS A 194 14.76 17.69 -2.79
CA LYS A 194 14.89 16.28 -3.13
C LYS A 194 14.73 15.41 -1.89
N MET A 195 14.27 14.19 -2.10
CA MET A 195 14.19 13.19 -1.05
C MET A 195 15.47 12.38 -0.97
N GLU A 196 16.04 12.30 0.21
CA GLU A 196 17.18 11.44 0.54
C GLU A 196 16.68 10.24 1.33
N ILE A 197 17.07 9.04 0.94
CA ILE A 197 16.83 7.80 1.65
C ILE A 197 18.10 7.42 2.37
N ARG A 198 18.02 7.15 3.67
CA ARG A 198 19.14 6.68 4.51
C ARG A 198 18.86 5.28 4.99
N PHE A 199 19.78 4.38 4.72
CA PHE A 199 19.69 2.99 5.15
C PHE A 199 20.26 2.79 6.56
N GLY A 200 19.94 1.64 7.18
CA GLY A 200 20.49 1.25 8.47
C GLY A 200 21.93 0.77 8.37
N SER A 201 22.41 0.02 9.38
CA SER A 201 23.78 -0.49 9.46
C SER A 201 24.14 -1.45 8.33
N GLY A 202 23.15 -2.03 7.66
CA GLY A 202 23.34 -2.98 6.56
C GLY A 202 23.64 -4.42 7.02
N ILE A 203 23.80 -4.66 8.30
CA ILE A 203 24.08 -5.97 8.90
C ILE A 203 22.98 -6.26 9.93
N SER A 204 22.26 -7.36 9.74
CA SER A 204 21.15 -7.75 10.64
C SER A 204 21.63 -8.22 12.02
N SER A 205 22.92 -8.49 12.16
CA SER A 205 23.57 -8.94 13.40
C SER A 205 24.30 -7.84 14.15
N ASP A 206 24.31 -6.60 13.65
CA ASP A 206 24.90 -5.51 14.39
C ASP A 206 24.09 -5.27 15.67
N PRO A 207 24.74 -5.19 16.82
CA PRO A 207 24.07 -4.85 18.06
C PRO A 207 23.44 -3.45 17.95
N ASP A 208 22.26 -3.27 18.52
CA ASP A 208 21.57 -1.98 18.53
C ASP A 208 22.35 -0.87 19.26
N GLU A 209 23.43 -1.24 19.95
CA GLU A 209 24.34 -0.35 20.66
C GLU A 209 25.02 0.70 19.77
N GLU A 210 25.18 0.44 18.46
CA GLU A 210 25.68 1.46 17.50
C GLU A 210 24.63 2.55 17.20
N LEU A 211 23.35 2.25 17.38
CA LEU A 211 22.23 3.17 17.09
C LEU A 211 21.67 3.84 18.35
N ILE A 212 21.74 3.13 19.46
CA ILE A 212 21.28 3.59 20.77
C ILE A 212 22.45 3.39 21.74
N PRO A 213 23.02 4.47 22.29
CA PRO A 213 24.04 4.33 23.31
C PRO A 213 23.51 3.49 24.48
N SER A 214 24.24 2.44 24.87
CA SER A 214 23.89 1.66 26.04
C SER A 214 23.89 2.56 27.26
N PRO A 215 22.82 2.56 28.10
CA PRO A 215 22.76 3.32 29.33
C PRO A 215 23.95 3.02 30.28
N ASP A 216 24.48 1.79 30.23
CA ASP A 216 25.60 1.36 31.04
C ASP A 216 26.93 2.02 30.57
N ASN A 217 27.03 2.42 29.30
CA ASN A 217 28.21 3.11 28.77
C ASN A 217 28.17 4.63 28.99
N VAL A 218 27.01 5.21 29.29
CA VAL A 218 26.84 6.65 29.50
C VAL A 218 27.27 7.05 30.94
N GLY A 219 27.26 6.11 31.88
CA GLY A 219 27.63 6.36 33.27
C GLY A 219 29.10 6.18 33.61
N SER A 220 29.93 5.62 32.73
CA SER A 220 31.33 5.27 33.02
C SER A 220 32.34 6.40 32.85
N SER A 221 31.93 7.59 32.45
CA SER A 221 32.83 8.74 32.24
C SER A 221 32.87 9.73 33.41
N LEU A 222 32.21 9.45 34.52
CA LEU A 222 32.45 10.17 35.78
C LEU A 222 33.57 9.46 36.53
N GLY A 223 34.80 9.73 36.08
CA GLY A 223 36.00 9.38 36.84
C GLY A 223 35.98 10.04 38.18
N THR A 224 36.15 9.24 39.24
CA THR A 224 36.49 9.66 40.60
C THR A 224 37.84 10.35 40.61
#